data_6e1c37b0e825a4880fd0cf85edf8ad1c
#
_entry.id   6e1c37b0e825a4880fd0cf85edf8ad1c
#
_cell.length_a   1.000
_cell.length_b   1.000
_cell.length_c   1.000
_cell.angle_alpha   90.00
_cell.angle_beta   90.00
_cell.angle_gamma   90.00
#
_symmetry.space_group_name_H-M   'P 1'
#
loop_
_entity.id
_entity.type
_entity.pdbx_description
1 polymer ?
#
loop_
_entity_poly.entity_id
_entity_poly.type
_entity_poly.pdbx_seq_one_letter_code
_entity_poly.pdbx_strand_id
1 'polypeptide(L)'
;MTRLLRLALISLCLVPTAASAHVGIGGTGGFAHGFMHPLSGLDHQLAMILVGIFAYRLGGRALWLVPLTFVSVMALGGFLGVMGVTIPFVEADIAFSILALGAMVAFNVRAPLAVAMGAVGLFAIFHGHAHGSEMPMDASGFEYGIGFMLATALLHCIGIGVGMATGALSRPWGDNVYRCAGGLASIAGFALLLRCF
;
A
#
# COMPACT_ATOMS: atom_id res chain seq x y z
N MET A 1 23.17 -22.97 -0.65
CA MET A 1 21.99 -22.71 -1.49
C MET A 1 22.42 -22.74 -2.96
N THR A 2 21.95 -23.71 -3.72
CA THR A 2 22.31 -23.91 -5.13
C THR A 2 21.77 -22.77 -6.01
N ARG A 3 22.48 -22.45 -7.11
CA ARG A 3 22.06 -21.43 -8.10
C ARG A 3 20.62 -21.66 -8.60
N LEU A 4 20.19 -22.92 -8.72
CA LEU A 4 18.84 -23.32 -9.12
C LEU A 4 17.76 -22.88 -8.13
N LEU A 5 18.02 -22.91 -6.82
CA LEU A 5 17.07 -22.46 -5.80
C LEU A 5 16.87 -20.93 -5.83
N ARG A 6 17.94 -20.17 -6.15
CA ARG A 6 17.85 -18.71 -6.32
C ARG A 6 17.07 -18.33 -7.59
N LEU A 7 17.26 -19.06 -8.68
CA LEU A 7 16.51 -18.82 -9.91
C LEU A 7 15.03 -19.21 -9.76
N ALA A 8 14.72 -20.29 -9.04
CA ALA A 8 13.36 -20.69 -8.74
C ALA A 8 12.61 -19.67 -7.87
N LEU A 9 13.28 -19.06 -6.87
CA LEU A 9 12.71 -18.00 -6.04
C LEU A 9 12.47 -16.71 -6.84
N ILE A 10 13.36 -16.36 -7.77
CA ILE A 10 13.20 -15.20 -8.64
C ILE A 10 12.06 -15.43 -9.66
N SER A 11 11.94 -16.66 -10.20
CA SER A 11 10.87 -17.00 -11.15
C SER A 11 9.49 -17.01 -10.48
N LEU A 12 9.39 -17.34 -9.19
CA LEU A 12 8.12 -17.33 -8.44
C LEU A 12 7.59 -15.90 -8.22
N CYS A 13 8.48 -14.90 -8.20
CA CYS A 13 8.11 -13.48 -8.09
C CYS A 13 7.68 -12.85 -9.43
N LEU A 14 7.85 -13.55 -10.57
CA LEU A 14 7.59 -13.03 -11.91
C LEU A 14 6.35 -13.65 -12.59
N VAL A 15 5.57 -14.45 -11.87
CA VAL A 15 4.30 -14.95 -12.41
C VAL A 15 3.27 -13.83 -12.34
N PRO A 16 2.85 -13.25 -13.49
CA PRO A 16 1.73 -12.32 -13.47
C PRO A 16 0.47 -13.13 -13.16
N THR A 17 0.01 -13.09 -11.92
CA THR A 17 -1.36 -13.48 -11.62
C THR A 17 -2.26 -12.46 -12.29
N ALA A 18 -2.96 -12.87 -13.34
CA ALA A 18 -4.06 -12.09 -13.87
C ALA A 18 -4.99 -11.80 -12.68
N ALA A 19 -5.10 -10.55 -12.29
CA ALA A 19 -6.08 -10.12 -11.31
C ALA A 19 -7.46 -10.31 -11.93
N SER A 20 -8.07 -11.48 -11.72
CA SER A 20 -9.48 -11.71 -12.01
C SER A 20 -10.27 -10.98 -10.92
N ALA A 21 -10.59 -9.72 -11.17
CA ALA A 21 -11.48 -8.91 -10.33
C ALA A 21 -12.96 -9.34 -10.45
N HIS A 22 -13.24 -10.52 -10.99
CA HIS A 22 -14.58 -11.09 -11.06
C HIS A 22 -14.71 -12.30 -10.14
N VAL A 23 -14.90 -12.05 -8.87
CA VAL A 23 -15.57 -13.02 -8.00
C VAL A 23 -17.05 -12.60 -7.90
N GLY A 24 -17.79 -12.81 -8.98
CA GLY A 24 -19.23 -12.95 -8.87
C GLY A 24 -19.50 -14.19 -8.03
N ILE A 25 -20.37 -14.08 -7.05
CA ILE A 25 -21.46 -14.99 -6.66
C ILE A 25 -21.72 -14.84 -5.16
N GLY A 26 -22.92 -14.37 -4.87
CA GLY A 26 -23.62 -14.54 -3.59
C GLY A 26 -23.24 -13.53 -2.53
N GLY A 27 -24.22 -12.81 -2.00
CA GLY A 27 -24.18 -11.77 -0.97
C GLY A 27 -23.11 -11.95 0.14
N THR A 28 -21.86 -11.71 -0.21
CA THR A 28 -20.83 -11.50 0.77
C THR A 28 -21.02 -10.10 1.31
N GLY A 29 -21.36 -9.96 2.59
CA GLY A 29 -21.62 -8.67 3.23
C GLY A 29 -20.56 -7.65 2.86
N GLY A 30 -20.93 -6.39 2.69
CA GLY A 30 -20.07 -5.30 2.26
C GLY A 30 -18.73 -5.25 2.99
N PHE A 31 -18.74 -5.62 4.29
CA PHE A 31 -17.54 -5.73 5.11
C PHE A 31 -16.49 -6.72 4.55
N ALA A 32 -16.90 -7.95 4.24
CA ALA A 32 -15.95 -8.97 3.76
C ALA A 32 -15.34 -8.57 2.42
N HIS A 33 -16.15 -7.99 1.52
CA HIS A 33 -15.67 -7.47 0.25
C HIS A 33 -14.67 -6.33 0.46
N GLY A 34 -15.01 -5.33 1.28
CA GLY A 34 -14.11 -4.23 1.61
C GLY A 34 -12.81 -4.70 2.26
N PHE A 35 -12.87 -5.69 3.15
CA PHE A 35 -11.68 -6.24 3.82
C PHE A 35 -10.76 -7.01 2.86
N MET A 36 -11.32 -7.81 1.98
CA MET A 36 -10.53 -8.61 1.04
C MET A 36 -9.96 -7.79 -0.12
N HIS A 37 -10.58 -6.67 -0.46
CA HIS A 37 -10.21 -5.88 -1.62
C HIS A 37 -8.75 -5.38 -1.58
N PRO A 38 -8.24 -4.67 -0.54
CA PRO A 38 -6.85 -4.24 -0.49
C PRO A 38 -5.86 -5.40 -0.33
N LEU A 39 -6.35 -6.58 0.07
CA LEU A 39 -5.53 -7.79 0.16
C LEU A 39 -5.40 -8.53 -1.18
N SER A 40 -6.15 -8.15 -2.20
CA SER A 40 -6.13 -8.80 -3.52
C SER A 40 -5.23 -8.08 -4.53
N GLY A 41 -4.97 -6.78 -4.36
CA GLY A 41 -4.13 -5.97 -5.25
C GLY A 41 -2.68 -5.87 -4.74
N LEU A 42 -1.70 -6.27 -5.57
CA LEU A 42 -0.28 -6.17 -5.20
C LEU A 42 0.19 -4.72 -5.03
N ASP A 43 -0.33 -3.80 -5.82
CA ASP A 43 -0.07 -2.36 -5.74
C ASP A 43 -0.48 -1.80 -4.38
N HIS A 44 -1.69 -2.11 -3.92
CA HIS A 44 -2.20 -1.71 -2.62
C HIS A 44 -1.41 -2.33 -1.47
N GLN A 45 -1.14 -3.64 -1.54
CA GLN A 45 -0.33 -4.32 -0.54
C GLN A 45 1.05 -3.67 -0.41
N LEU A 46 1.72 -3.38 -1.54
CA LEU A 46 3.02 -2.74 -1.56
C LEU A 46 2.95 -1.34 -0.93
N ALA A 47 2.02 -0.49 -1.37
CA ALA A 47 1.88 0.86 -0.85
C ALA A 47 1.64 0.86 0.67
N MET A 48 0.68 0.07 1.17
CA MET A 48 0.32 0.03 2.59
C MET A 48 1.46 -0.53 3.46
N ILE A 49 2.13 -1.61 3.01
CA ILE A 49 3.30 -2.16 3.72
C ILE A 49 4.45 -1.14 3.76
N LEU A 50 4.69 -0.42 2.66
CA LEU A 50 5.72 0.63 2.60
C LEU A 50 5.41 1.79 3.54
N VAL A 51 4.16 2.21 3.68
CA VAL A 51 3.74 3.22 4.68
C VAL A 51 4.10 2.75 6.09
N GLY A 52 3.83 1.49 6.43
CA GLY A 52 4.19 0.92 7.73
C GLY A 52 5.70 0.87 7.96
N ILE A 53 6.49 0.43 6.98
CA ILE A 53 7.96 0.42 7.04
C ILE A 53 8.50 1.84 7.19
N PHE A 54 7.98 2.79 6.42
CA PHE A 54 8.37 4.20 6.48
C PHE A 54 8.09 4.81 7.86
N ALA A 55 6.88 4.56 8.41
CA ALA A 55 6.50 5.00 9.75
C ALA A 55 7.47 4.45 10.82
N TYR A 56 7.85 3.16 10.72
CA TYR A 56 8.84 2.55 11.62
C TYR A 56 10.21 3.23 11.50
N ARG A 57 10.68 3.50 10.29
CA ARG A 57 11.98 4.15 10.03
C ARG A 57 12.05 5.58 10.57
N LEU A 58 10.96 6.30 10.56
CA LEU A 58 10.86 7.62 11.18
C LEU A 58 10.85 7.53 12.71
N GLY A 59 10.19 6.50 13.26
CA GLY A 59 10.12 6.25 14.70
C GLY A 59 9.28 7.26 15.49
N GLY A 60 9.34 7.14 16.82
CA GLY A 60 8.63 8.05 17.72
C GLY A 60 7.14 8.18 17.39
N ARG A 61 6.63 9.41 17.31
CA ARG A 61 5.21 9.68 17.01
C ARG A 61 4.80 9.29 15.58
N ALA A 62 5.74 9.21 14.64
CA ALA A 62 5.45 8.81 13.27
C ALA A 62 4.92 7.38 13.17
N LEU A 63 5.33 6.50 14.10
CA LEU A 63 4.94 5.09 14.12
C LEU A 63 3.41 4.89 14.07
N TRP A 64 2.63 5.78 14.64
CA TRP A 64 1.18 5.70 14.66
C TRP A 64 0.50 6.86 13.91
N LEU A 65 1.08 8.08 13.89
CA LEU A 65 0.47 9.22 13.22
C LEU A 65 0.50 9.09 11.69
N VAL A 66 1.54 8.52 11.11
CA VAL A 66 1.65 8.31 9.66
C VAL A 66 0.59 7.30 9.17
N PRO A 67 0.47 6.09 9.74
CA PRO A 67 -0.61 5.15 9.41
C PRO A 67 -2.01 5.72 9.68
N LEU A 68 -2.21 6.39 10.80
CA LEU A 68 -3.50 7.00 11.14
C LEU A 68 -3.90 8.07 10.12
N THR A 69 -2.96 8.93 9.72
CA THR A 69 -3.19 9.94 8.67
C THR A 69 -3.60 9.26 7.38
N PHE A 70 -2.87 8.20 6.96
CA PHE A 70 -3.20 7.48 5.74
C PHE A 70 -4.64 6.95 5.80
N VAL A 71 -5.01 6.18 6.82
CA VAL A 71 -6.36 5.59 6.95
C VAL A 71 -7.45 6.66 7.00
N SER A 72 -7.24 7.75 7.76
CA SER A 72 -8.24 8.82 7.89
C SER A 72 -8.45 9.58 6.59
N VAL A 73 -7.37 9.94 5.90
CA VAL A 73 -7.44 10.68 4.63
C VAL A 73 -7.92 9.78 3.49
N MET A 74 -7.57 8.50 3.53
CA MET A 74 -8.10 7.48 2.60
C MET A 74 -9.63 7.33 2.75
N ALA A 75 -10.17 7.34 3.97
CA ALA A 75 -11.61 7.34 4.19
C ALA A 75 -12.29 8.56 3.56
N LEU A 76 -11.67 9.75 3.66
CA LEU A 76 -12.14 10.96 2.97
C LEU A 76 -12.10 10.79 1.45
N GLY A 77 -11.00 10.29 0.89
CA GLY A 77 -10.88 9.99 -0.54
C GLY A 77 -11.96 9.02 -1.01
N GLY A 78 -12.20 7.94 -0.23
CA GLY A 78 -13.25 6.96 -0.50
C GLY A 78 -14.65 7.59 -0.52
N PHE A 79 -14.95 8.46 0.42
CA PHE A 79 -16.19 9.22 0.44
C PHE A 79 -16.36 10.08 -0.85
N LEU A 80 -15.29 10.75 -1.29
CA LEU A 80 -15.33 11.52 -2.54
C LEU A 80 -15.58 10.63 -3.75
N GLY A 81 -14.98 9.43 -3.80
CA GLY A 81 -15.22 8.44 -4.86
C GLY A 81 -16.66 7.97 -4.90
N VAL A 82 -17.24 7.61 -3.75
CA VAL A 82 -18.66 7.22 -3.62
C VAL A 82 -19.61 8.35 -4.06
N MET A 83 -19.25 9.59 -3.77
CA MET A 83 -20.01 10.77 -4.20
C MET A 83 -19.87 11.09 -5.70
N GLY A 84 -19.09 10.33 -6.44
CA GLY A 84 -18.90 10.52 -7.89
C GLY A 84 -18.04 11.75 -8.24
N VAL A 85 -17.25 12.26 -7.30
CA VAL A 85 -16.31 13.34 -7.58
C VAL A 85 -15.19 12.80 -8.48
N THR A 86 -14.99 13.39 -9.63
CA THR A 86 -13.96 12.95 -10.57
C THR A 86 -12.60 13.50 -10.16
N ILE A 87 -11.62 12.63 -9.90
CA ILE A 87 -10.21 13.00 -9.70
C ILE A 87 -9.42 12.43 -10.89
N PRO A 88 -8.64 13.24 -11.61
CA PRO A 88 -7.84 12.74 -12.73
C PRO A 88 -6.60 11.98 -12.25
N PHE A 89 -6.07 11.09 -13.09
CA PHE A 89 -4.79 10.39 -12.91
C PHE A 89 -4.67 9.50 -11.67
N VAL A 90 -5.79 8.98 -11.15
CA VAL A 90 -5.83 8.17 -9.92
C VAL A 90 -4.86 6.96 -9.99
N GLU A 91 -4.93 6.18 -11.08
CA GLU A 91 -4.07 5.03 -11.28
C GLU A 91 -2.58 5.40 -11.34
N ALA A 92 -2.27 6.51 -12.02
CA ALA A 92 -0.90 7.01 -12.13
C ALA A 92 -0.38 7.48 -10.75
N ASP A 93 -1.22 8.10 -9.91
CA ASP A 93 -0.82 8.51 -8.57
C ASP A 93 -0.62 7.31 -7.64
N ILE A 94 -1.47 6.28 -7.74
CA ILE A 94 -1.29 5.01 -7.00
C ILE A 94 0.07 4.39 -7.35
N ALA A 95 0.39 4.26 -8.63
CA ALA A 95 1.67 3.73 -9.09
C ALA A 95 2.85 4.62 -8.64
N PHE A 96 2.69 5.95 -8.73
CA PHE A 96 3.69 6.92 -8.27
C PHE A 96 3.90 6.85 -6.75
N SER A 97 2.85 6.60 -5.97
CA SER A 97 2.96 6.44 -4.51
C SER A 97 3.88 5.28 -4.13
N ILE A 98 3.80 4.14 -4.84
CA ILE A 98 4.66 2.98 -4.63
C ILE A 98 6.12 3.32 -4.97
N LEU A 99 6.33 3.99 -6.11
CA LEU A 99 7.64 4.48 -6.52
C LEU A 99 8.24 5.40 -5.45
N ALA A 100 7.49 6.40 -5.01
CA ALA A 100 7.94 7.41 -4.06
C ALA A 100 8.20 6.83 -2.67
N LEU A 101 7.26 6.06 -2.13
CA LEU A 101 7.39 5.41 -0.82
C LEU A 101 8.54 4.39 -0.83
N GLY A 102 8.67 3.61 -1.89
CA GLY A 102 9.79 2.69 -2.08
C GLY A 102 11.13 3.42 -2.07
N ALA A 103 11.24 4.54 -2.78
CA ALA A 103 12.44 5.37 -2.80
C ALA A 103 12.73 5.97 -1.41
N MET A 104 11.72 6.47 -0.69
CA MET A 104 11.89 6.97 0.67
C MET A 104 12.45 5.91 1.61
N VAL A 105 11.99 4.66 1.49
CA VAL A 105 12.50 3.53 2.27
C VAL A 105 13.93 3.17 1.83
N ALA A 106 14.19 3.04 0.52
CA ALA A 106 15.49 2.67 -0.04
C ALA A 106 16.60 3.64 0.34
N PHE A 107 16.32 4.95 0.25
CA PHE A 107 17.27 6.02 0.58
C PHE A 107 17.27 6.41 2.06
N ASN A 108 16.48 5.71 2.88
CA ASN A 108 16.34 6.00 4.31
C ASN A 108 16.01 7.49 4.58
N VAL A 109 15.05 8.02 3.84
CA VAL A 109 14.65 9.42 3.94
C VAL A 109 14.12 9.72 5.34
N ARG A 110 14.70 10.72 5.99
CA ARG A 110 14.25 11.25 7.27
C ARG A 110 13.51 12.56 7.03
N ALA A 111 12.19 12.51 7.09
CA ALA A 111 11.34 13.68 6.93
C ALA A 111 10.81 14.17 8.29
N PRO A 112 10.62 15.47 8.47
CA PRO A 112 9.81 15.98 9.58
C PRO A 112 8.42 15.34 9.58
N LEU A 113 7.85 15.09 10.75
CA LEU A 113 6.57 14.39 10.89
C LEU A 113 5.45 14.98 10.01
N ALA A 114 5.32 16.31 10.01
CA ALA A 114 4.30 17.00 9.22
C ALA A 114 4.46 16.76 7.70
N VAL A 115 5.72 16.73 7.22
CA VAL A 115 6.02 16.45 5.80
C VAL A 115 5.67 15.00 5.46
N ALA A 116 6.03 14.05 6.34
CA ALA A 116 5.69 12.65 6.16
C ALA A 116 4.17 12.42 6.13
N MET A 117 3.44 13.02 7.07
CA MET A 117 1.97 12.98 7.11
C MET A 117 1.34 13.62 5.87
N GLY A 118 1.86 14.76 5.41
CA GLY A 118 1.39 15.42 4.19
C GLY A 118 1.58 14.55 2.95
N ALA A 119 2.75 13.94 2.79
CA ALA A 119 3.05 13.07 1.64
C ALA A 119 2.15 11.82 1.63
N VAL A 120 2.05 11.10 2.76
CA VAL A 120 1.20 9.90 2.81
C VAL A 120 -0.29 10.24 2.73
N GLY A 121 -0.70 11.40 3.26
CA GLY A 121 -2.06 11.91 3.14
C GLY A 121 -2.44 12.21 1.69
N LEU A 122 -1.54 12.82 0.92
CA LEU A 122 -1.75 13.06 -0.50
C LEU A 122 -2.01 11.74 -1.24
N PHE A 123 -1.16 10.75 -1.08
CA PHE A 123 -1.34 9.43 -1.69
C PHE A 123 -2.62 8.74 -1.21
N ALA A 124 -2.97 8.90 0.07
CA ALA A 124 -4.16 8.28 0.66
C ALA A 124 -5.47 8.76 0.03
N ILE A 125 -5.56 10.04 -0.42
CA ILE A 125 -6.75 10.54 -1.12
C ILE A 125 -7.02 9.73 -2.38
N PHE A 126 -6.00 9.52 -3.21
CA PHE A 126 -6.13 8.79 -4.48
C PHE A 126 -6.46 7.31 -4.25
N HIS A 127 -5.79 6.65 -3.30
CA HIS A 127 -6.10 5.28 -2.91
C HIS A 127 -7.55 5.13 -2.44
N GLY A 128 -7.99 6.03 -1.58
CA GLY A 128 -9.38 6.02 -1.11
C GLY A 128 -10.36 6.28 -2.23
N HIS A 129 -10.09 7.27 -3.08
CA HIS A 129 -10.95 7.63 -4.20
C HIS A 129 -11.13 6.47 -5.19
N ALA A 130 -10.04 5.78 -5.58
CA ALA A 130 -10.11 4.61 -6.45
C ALA A 130 -11.13 3.59 -5.90
N HIS A 131 -10.97 3.21 -4.63
CA HIS A 131 -11.84 2.19 -4.03
C HIS A 131 -13.27 2.65 -3.76
N GLY A 132 -13.46 3.94 -3.47
CA GLY A 132 -14.80 4.50 -3.34
C GLY A 132 -15.54 4.51 -4.67
N SER A 133 -14.86 4.78 -5.78
CA SER A 133 -15.45 4.78 -7.13
C SER A 133 -15.73 3.37 -7.67
N GLU A 134 -15.01 2.36 -7.19
CA GLU A 134 -15.15 0.95 -7.59
C GLU A 134 -16.04 0.14 -6.66
N MET A 135 -16.60 0.76 -5.63
CA MET A 135 -17.46 0.08 -4.67
C MET A 135 -18.67 -0.53 -5.37
N PRO A 136 -19.00 -1.82 -5.15
CA PRO A 136 -20.18 -2.47 -5.72
C PRO A 136 -21.47 -1.75 -5.30
N MET A 137 -22.39 -1.57 -6.25
CA MET A 137 -23.68 -0.86 -6.05
C MET A 137 -24.60 -1.53 -5.03
N ASP A 138 -24.45 -2.84 -4.82
CA ASP A 138 -25.22 -3.65 -3.87
C ASP A 138 -24.56 -3.77 -2.49
N ALA A 139 -23.36 -3.23 -2.33
CA ALA A 139 -22.66 -3.24 -1.04
C ALA A 139 -23.12 -2.08 -0.15
N SER A 140 -23.23 -2.35 1.16
CA SER A 140 -23.32 -1.30 2.15
C SER A 140 -22.01 -0.51 2.16
N GLY A 141 -22.02 0.75 1.71
CA GLY A 141 -20.83 1.60 1.64
C GLY A 141 -20.12 1.76 2.99
N PHE A 142 -20.91 1.77 4.08
CA PHE A 142 -20.36 1.85 5.43
C PHE A 142 -19.60 0.57 5.84
N GLU A 143 -20.20 -0.60 5.60
CA GLU A 143 -19.56 -1.89 5.91
C GLU A 143 -18.32 -2.11 5.06
N TYR A 144 -18.41 -1.80 3.76
CA TYR A 144 -17.28 -1.85 2.84
C TYR A 144 -16.13 -0.95 3.32
N GLY A 145 -16.43 0.31 3.65
CA GLY A 145 -15.44 1.26 4.14
C GLY A 145 -14.74 0.80 5.42
N ILE A 146 -15.49 0.25 6.41
CA ILE A 146 -14.90 -0.30 7.63
C ILE A 146 -13.99 -1.48 7.32
N GLY A 147 -14.43 -2.43 6.51
CA GLY A 147 -13.61 -3.59 6.11
C GLY A 147 -12.31 -3.14 5.45
N PHE A 148 -12.41 -2.21 4.51
CA PHE A 148 -11.28 -1.64 3.78
C PHE A 148 -10.27 -0.94 4.71
N MET A 149 -10.75 -0.09 5.62
CA MET A 149 -9.90 0.61 6.58
C MET A 149 -9.18 -0.34 7.53
N LEU A 150 -9.85 -1.40 7.99
CA LEU A 150 -9.25 -2.42 8.85
C LEU A 150 -8.17 -3.22 8.14
N ALA A 151 -8.41 -3.63 6.89
CA ALA A 151 -7.39 -4.33 6.09
C ALA A 151 -6.18 -3.43 5.81
N THR A 152 -6.39 -2.16 5.49
CA THR A 152 -5.32 -1.17 5.33
C THR A 152 -4.51 -1.01 6.61
N ALA A 153 -5.17 -0.84 7.76
CA ALA A 153 -4.50 -0.75 9.05
C ALA A 153 -3.69 -2.02 9.36
N LEU A 154 -4.21 -3.20 9.04
CA LEU A 154 -3.50 -4.47 9.17
C LEU A 154 -2.24 -4.50 8.31
N LEU A 155 -2.31 -4.08 7.05
CA LEU A 155 -1.15 -4.01 6.16
C LEU A 155 -0.10 -3.01 6.67
N HIS A 156 -0.52 -1.88 7.25
CA HIS A 156 0.40 -0.96 7.93
C HIS A 156 1.08 -1.64 9.13
N CYS A 157 0.33 -2.38 9.95
CA CYS A 157 0.90 -3.14 11.07
C CYS A 157 1.90 -4.20 10.58
N ILE A 158 1.60 -4.90 9.49
CA ILE A 158 2.54 -5.84 8.85
C ILE A 158 3.82 -5.10 8.44
N GLY A 159 3.70 -3.94 7.79
CA GLY A 159 4.84 -3.11 7.41
C GLY A 159 5.69 -2.66 8.61
N ILE A 160 5.05 -2.23 9.70
CA ILE A 160 5.73 -1.91 10.95
C ILE A 160 6.45 -3.15 11.50
N GLY A 161 5.78 -4.32 11.51
CA GLY A 161 6.37 -5.58 11.95
C GLY A 161 7.59 -6.00 11.11
N VAL A 162 7.52 -5.86 9.79
CA VAL A 162 8.67 -6.06 8.89
C VAL A 162 9.79 -5.08 9.25
N GLY A 163 9.43 -3.82 9.50
CA GLY A 163 10.36 -2.79 9.98
C GLY A 163 11.08 -3.20 11.26
N MET A 164 10.34 -3.68 12.26
CA MET A 164 10.88 -4.15 13.53
C MET A 164 11.79 -5.37 13.35
N ALA A 165 11.36 -6.35 12.59
CA ALA A 165 12.12 -7.58 12.35
C ALA A 165 13.45 -7.28 11.63
N THR A 166 13.44 -6.42 10.63
CA THR A 166 14.66 -6.01 9.92
C THR A 166 15.54 -5.09 10.77
N GLY A 167 14.93 -4.23 11.59
CA GLY A 167 15.67 -3.38 12.55
C GLY A 167 16.37 -4.17 13.67
N ALA A 168 15.92 -5.39 13.97
CA ALA A 168 16.56 -6.31 14.91
C ALA A 168 17.82 -7.00 14.32
N LEU A 169 18.00 -6.97 13.00
CA LEU A 169 19.21 -7.50 12.36
C LEU A 169 20.42 -6.60 12.67
N SER A 170 21.59 -7.21 12.75
CA SER A 170 22.84 -6.44 12.89
C SER A 170 23.06 -5.51 11.69
N ARG A 171 23.57 -4.31 11.94
CA ARG A 171 24.11 -3.46 10.88
C ARG A 171 25.37 -4.11 10.28
N PRO A 172 25.55 -4.12 8.95
CA PRO A 172 24.82 -3.40 7.90
C PRO A 172 23.65 -4.19 7.27
N TRP A 173 23.37 -5.42 7.71
CA TRP A 173 22.39 -6.31 7.08
C TRP A 173 20.97 -5.73 7.08
N GLY A 174 20.54 -5.19 8.21
CA GLY A 174 19.21 -4.56 8.33
C GLY A 174 19.03 -3.42 7.33
N ASP A 175 20.02 -2.52 7.23
CA ASP A 175 19.96 -1.39 6.29
C ASP A 175 19.97 -1.85 4.82
N ASN A 176 20.70 -2.91 4.48
CA ASN A 176 20.70 -3.46 3.12
C ASN A 176 19.35 -4.08 2.76
N VAL A 177 18.69 -4.78 3.70
CA VAL A 177 17.35 -5.34 3.47
C VAL A 177 16.33 -4.23 3.17
N TYR A 178 16.34 -3.14 3.94
CA TYR A 178 15.46 -1.99 3.66
C TYR A 178 15.71 -1.38 2.28
N ARG A 179 16.98 -1.14 1.95
CA ARG A 179 17.37 -0.57 0.65
C ARG A 179 16.93 -1.46 -0.51
N CYS A 180 17.17 -2.77 -0.40
CA CYS A 180 16.75 -3.72 -1.43
C CYS A 180 15.23 -3.79 -1.55
N ALA A 181 14.50 -3.91 -0.44
CA ALA A 181 13.04 -3.97 -0.45
C ALA A 181 12.42 -2.69 -1.01
N GLY A 182 12.87 -1.52 -0.54
CA GLY A 182 12.41 -0.23 -1.05
C GLY A 182 12.77 -0.02 -2.52
N GLY A 183 13.99 -0.40 -2.94
CA GLY A 183 14.43 -0.32 -4.33
C GLY A 183 13.59 -1.20 -5.26
N LEU A 184 13.32 -2.45 -4.88
CA LEU A 184 12.45 -3.35 -5.63
C LEU A 184 11.02 -2.82 -5.74
N ALA A 185 10.48 -2.28 -4.65
CA ALA A 185 9.17 -1.64 -4.66
C ALA A 185 9.14 -0.40 -5.56
N SER A 186 10.19 0.44 -5.55
CA SER A 186 10.30 1.58 -6.48
C SER A 186 10.32 1.13 -7.95
N ILE A 187 11.05 0.07 -8.27
CA ILE A 187 11.09 -0.48 -9.63
C ILE A 187 9.70 -1.00 -10.03
N ALA A 188 9.00 -1.68 -9.12
CA ALA A 188 7.63 -2.14 -9.36
C ALA A 188 6.68 -0.96 -9.58
N GLY A 189 6.74 0.08 -8.75
CA GLY A 189 5.94 1.30 -8.92
C GLY A 189 6.22 2.01 -10.23
N PHE A 190 7.50 2.10 -10.64
CA PHE A 190 7.87 2.66 -11.95
C PHE A 190 7.31 1.84 -13.11
N ALA A 191 7.40 0.50 -13.03
CA ALA A 191 6.84 -0.39 -14.05
C ALA A 191 5.31 -0.27 -14.15
N LEU A 192 4.61 -0.09 -13.02
CA LEU A 192 3.16 0.17 -13.00
C LEU A 192 2.85 1.54 -13.62
N LEU A 193 3.61 2.57 -13.27
CA LEU A 193 3.43 3.93 -13.80
C LEU A 193 3.56 3.98 -15.33
N LEU A 194 4.51 3.22 -15.90
CA LEU A 194 4.66 3.12 -17.35
C LEU A 194 3.45 2.49 -18.08
N ARG A 195 2.59 1.75 -17.35
CA ARG A 195 1.37 1.16 -17.92
C ARG A 195 0.19 2.12 -17.94
N CYS A 196 0.31 3.26 -17.25
CA CYS A 196 -0.74 4.28 -17.20
C CYS A 196 -0.69 5.24 -18.41
N PHE A 197 0.37 5.16 -19.24
CA PHE A 197 0.62 6.00 -20.42
C PHE A 197 0.88 5.16 -21.66
#